data_b0ea788de2a575b04d647a2f61e7d948
#
_entry.id   b0ea788de2a575b04d647a2f61e7d948
#
_cell.length_a   1.000
_cell.length_b   1.000
_cell.length_c   1.000
_cell.angle_alpha   90.00
_cell.angle_beta   90.00
_cell.angle_gamma   90.00
#
_symmetry.space_group_name_H-M   'P 1'
#
loop_
_entity.id
_entity.type
_entity.pdbx_description
1 polymer ?
#
loop_
_entity_poly.entity_id
_entity_poly.type
_entity_poly.pdbx_seq_one_letter_code
_entity_poly.pdbx_strand_id
1 'polypeptide(L)'
;MRKILHVDMDAFFASVEQLDHPELRGKPVVVGGSSDRGVVATCSYEARKYGIHSAQPTYMAKKLCPNAIFVRGSHSRYSEVSKQVFDILYSICDKVQVVSIDEAYLDVSDLFYSPQYIAKYIKKRVKEEIGLTLSVGISYNKFLAKLASDWNKPDGIMEIKEEMVPDILRPLPIRKVHGLGKKSVEKLNKIGIFTIDDMLKYDKSFYESFMGKFGIEIYDRIQGIDDREVNVSSGGRKSIGTENTLSEDTDDTVILKNYLTEFAEKIEKSLSKKNVSVKTVTIKLKTFDFQQHTRSKTLTHYIYLFEDLKQVAHDLLDEYNLETKVRLIGLTVSNFEDRQQEQLTFFENIWTF
;
A
#
# COMPACT_ATOMS: atom_id res chain seq x y z
N MET A 1 -28.22 5.11 -10.39
CA MET A 1 -27.22 5.42 -9.32
C MET A 1 -26.14 4.35 -9.32
N ARG A 2 -24.86 4.71 -9.21
CA ARG A 2 -23.75 3.73 -9.12
C ARG A 2 -23.91 2.87 -7.86
N LYS A 3 -23.43 1.62 -7.95
CA LYS A 3 -23.43 0.66 -6.83
C LYS A 3 -22.00 0.18 -6.66
N ILE A 4 -21.29 0.75 -5.69
CA ILE A 4 -19.88 0.50 -5.45
C ILE A 4 -19.71 -0.33 -4.18
N LEU A 5 -18.97 -1.42 -4.28
CA LEU A 5 -18.50 -2.18 -3.13
C LEU A 5 -17.03 -1.83 -2.89
N HIS A 6 -16.65 -1.71 -1.63
CA HIS A 6 -15.25 -1.75 -1.19
C HIS A 6 -15.07 -3.01 -0.35
N VAL A 7 -14.18 -3.87 -0.77
CA VAL A 7 -13.83 -5.14 -0.11
C VAL A 7 -12.48 -4.96 0.54
N ASP A 8 -12.34 -5.38 1.81
CA ASP A 8 -11.12 -5.21 2.59
C ASP A 8 -10.94 -6.43 3.52
N MET A 9 -9.83 -7.14 3.37
CA MET A 9 -9.52 -8.34 4.12
C MET A 9 -9.24 -8.00 5.59
N ASP A 10 -9.84 -8.76 6.50
CA ASP A 10 -9.73 -8.52 7.94
C ASP A 10 -8.34 -8.92 8.47
N ALA A 11 -7.56 -7.93 8.94
CA ALA A 11 -6.22 -8.12 9.50
C ALA A 11 -5.33 -9.05 8.63
N PHE A 12 -5.32 -8.83 7.32
CA PHE A 12 -4.95 -9.78 6.26
C PHE A 12 -3.73 -10.64 6.59
N PHE A 13 -2.54 -10.06 6.77
CA PHE A 13 -1.33 -10.86 7.02
C PHE A 13 -1.43 -11.69 8.29
N ALA A 14 -1.99 -11.11 9.36
CA ALA A 14 -2.16 -11.85 10.62
C ALA A 14 -3.18 -12.98 10.49
N SER A 15 -4.23 -12.78 9.68
CA SER A 15 -5.23 -13.80 9.39
C SER A 15 -4.66 -14.93 8.54
N VAL A 16 -3.75 -14.65 7.59
CA VAL A 16 -3.02 -15.68 6.84
C VAL A 16 -2.09 -16.46 7.75
N GLU A 17 -1.35 -15.82 8.67
CA GLU A 17 -0.53 -16.52 9.64
C GLU A 17 -1.38 -17.45 10.55
N GLN A 18 -2.56 -16.99 11.00
CA GLN A 18 -3.49 -17.81 11.78
C GLN A 18 -4.17 -18.93 10.96
N LEU A 19 -4.24 -18.78 9.64
CA LEU A 19 -4.72 -19.81 8.71
C LEU A 19 -3.69 -20.94 8.57
N ASP A 20 -2.44 -20.55 8.30
CA ASP A 20 -1.34 -21.49 8.06
C ASP A 20 -0.81 -22.11 9.37
N HIS A 21 -0.99 -21.42 10.52
CA HIS A 21 -0.57 -21.81 11.86
C HIS A 21 -1.77 -21.78 12.84
N PRO A 22 -2.59 -22.85 12.87
CA PRO A 22 -3.79 -22.90 13.71
C PRO A 22 -3.55 -22.63 15.20
N GLU A 23 -2.34 -22.92 15.69
CA GLU A 23 -1.93 -22.64 17.08
C GLU A 23 -1.86 -21.15 17.41
N LEU A 24 -1.87 -20.26 16.41
CA LEU A 24 -1.90 -18.80 16.58
C LEU A 24 -3.32 -18.25 16.72
N ARG A 25 -4.35 -19.05 16.46
CA ARG A 25 -5.74 -18.60 16.54
C ARG A 25 -6.12 -18.20 17.96
N GLY A 26 -6.83 -17.10 18.09
CA GLY A 26 -7.24 -16.54 19.37
C GLY A 26 -6.12 -15.88 20.19
N LYS A 27 -4.89 -15.83 19.66
CA LYS A 27 -3.74 -15.22 20.32
C LYS A 27 -3.42 -13.83 19.73
N PRO A 28 -2.81 -12.93 20.52
CA PRO A 28 -2.33 -11.66 20.03
C PRO A 28 -1.10 -11.88 19.11
N VAL A 29 -1.30 -11.84 17.80
CA VAL A 29 -0.27 -12.03 16.76
C VAL A 29 0.09 -10.68 16.15
N VAL A 30 1.39 -10.42 16.03
CA VAL A 30 1.95 -9.22 15.40
C VAL A 30 2.85 -9.64 14.24
N VAL A 31 2.50 -9.24 13.04
CA VAL A 31 3.31 -9.48 11.84
C VAL A 31 4.20 -8.27 11.57
N GLY A 32 5.50 -8.49 11.41
CA GLY A 32 6.44 -7.40 11.14
C GLY A 32 7.87 -7.75 11.51
N GLY A 33 8.71 -6.71 11.58
CA GLY A 33 10.11 -6.87 11.99
C GLY A 33 10.23 -7.23 13.46
N SER A 34 11.03 -8.25 13.79
CA SER A 34 11.28 -8.68 15.17
C SER A 34 12.27 -7.78 15.93
N SER A 35 13.07 -6.98 15.23
CA SER A 35 14.01 -6.04 15.84
C SER A 35 13.30 -4.84 16.47
N ASP A 36 13.94 -4.18 17.42
CA ASP A 36 13.39 -2.98 18.06
C ASP A 36 13.27 -1.77 17.11
N ARG A 37 14.00 -1.78 15.98
CA ARG A 37 13.86 -0.82 14.88
C ARG A 37 12.76 -1.18 13.89
N GLY A 38 12.16 -2.36 14.04
CA GLY A 38 11.06 -2.83 13.20
C GLY A 38 9.76 -2.07 13.44
N VAL A 39 8.83 -2.25 12.51
CA VAL A 39 7.47 -1.73 12.62
C VAL A 39 6.47 -2.87 12.46
N VAL A 40 5.32 -2.71 13.08
CA VAL A 40 4.16 -3.59 12.90
C VAL A 40 3.62 -3.40 11.49
N ALA A 41 3.67 -4.44 10.66
CA ALA A 41 3.02 -4.43 9.35
C ALA A 41 1.50 -4.55 9.52
N THR A 42 1.06 -5.54 10.29
CA THR A 42 -0.33 -5.69 10.75
C THR A 42 -0.37 -6.53 12.02
N CYS A 43 -1.54 -6.61 12.65
CA CYS A 43 -1.72 -7.43 13.84
C CYS A 43 -3.14 -7.99 13.91
N SER A 44 -3.31 -9.12 14.61
CA SER A 44 -4.59 -9.78 14.83
C SER A 44 -5.54 -8.90 15.66
N TYR A 45 -6.83 -9.19 15.59
CA TYR A 45 -7.82 -8.45 16.38
C TYR A 45 -7.61 -8.62 17.89
N GLU A 46 -7.06 -9.76 18.32
CA GLU A 46 -6.65 -9.99 19.71
C GLU A 46 -5.55 -9.01 20.11
N ALA A 47 -4.55 -8.78 19.25
CA ALA A 47 -3.48 -7.81 19.53
C ALA A 47 -3.99 -6.36 19.52
N ARG A 48 -4.96 -6.03 18.65
CA ARG A 48 -5.58 -4.68 18.60
C ARG A 48 -6.28 -4.30 19.90
N LYS A 49 -6.79 -5.27 20.69
CA LYS A 49 -7.39 -5.02 22.02
C LYS A 49 -6.40 -4.41 23.01
N TYR A 50 -5.11 -4.62 22.81
CA TYR A 50 -4.04 -4.00 23.60
C TYR A 50 -3.53 -2.66 23.04
N GLY A 51 -4.18 -2.11 22.00
CA GLY A 51 -3.76 -0.86 21.36
C GLY A 51 -2.63 -1.01 20.35
N ILE A 52 -2.32 -2.24 19.91
CA ILE A 52 -1.35 -2.48 18.85
C ILE A 52 -2.01 -2.21 17.50
N HIS A 53 -1.29 -1.53 16.60
CA HIS A 53 -1.78 -1.18 15.26
C HIS A 53 -0.65 -1.12 14.24
N SER A 54 -1.00 -1.15 12.95
CA SER A 54 -0.06 -1.02 11.83
C SER A 54 0.74 0.28 11.92
N ALA A 55 1.98 0.23 11.44
CA ALA A 55 2.98 1.32 11.47
C ALA A 55 3.48 1.71 12.87
N GLN A 56 3.05 1.02 13.94
CA GLN A 56 3.57 1.23 15.28
C GLN A 56 4.97 0.61 15.42
N PRO A 57 5.93 1.26 16.12
CA PRO A 57 7.23 0.66 16.41
C PRO A 57 7.12 -0.66 17.18
N THR A 58 7.89 -1.68 16.79
CA THR A 58 7.84 -3.02 17.41
C THR A 58 8.10 -2.99 18.89
N TYR A 59 9.04 -2.15 19.37
CA TYR A 59 9.34 -2.01 20.80
C TYR A 59 8.13 -1.49 21.61
N MET A 60 7.28 -0.62 21.01
CA MET A 60 6.04 -0.17 21.66
C MET A 60 4.99 -1.29 21.72
N ALA A 61 4.86 -2.05 20.63
CA ALA A 61 3.95 -3.20 20.61
C ALA A 61 4.33 -4.25 21.67
N LYS A 62 5.63 -4.52 21.84
CA LYS A 62 6.15 -5.40 22.92
C LYS A 62 5.79 -4.89 24.33
N LYS A 63 5.84 -3.56 24.54
CA LYS A 63 5.44 -2.97 25.82
C LYS A 63 3.94 -3.06 26.10
N LEU A 64 3.11 -2.88 25.05
CA LEU A 64 1.65 -2.94 25.19
C LEU A 64 1.14 -4.35 25.42
N CYS A 65 1.75 -5.35 24.82
CA CYS A 65 1.40 -6.76 24.97
C CYS A 65 2.67 -7.62 25.02
N PRO A 66 3.28 -7.82 26.22
CA PRO A 66 4.48 -8.64 26.38
C PRO A 66 4.31 -10.09 25.91
N ASN A 67 3.08 -10.61 25.95
CA ASN A 67 2.76 -11.98 25.52
C ASN A 67 2.35 -12.07 24.06
N ALA A 68 2.47 -10.99 23.27
CA ALA A 68 2.18 -11.03 21.84
C ALA A 68 3.20 -11.89 21.10
N ILE A 69 2.72 -12.66 20.13
CA ILE A 69 3.54 -13.51 19.28
C ILE A 69 3.96 -12.70 18.04
N PHE A 70 5.26 -12.43 17.93
CA PHE A 70 5.83 -11.72 16.79
C PHE A 70 6.22 -12.71 15.71
N VAL A 71 5.64 -12.54 14.51
CA VAL A 71 5.87 -13.40 13.35
C VAL A 71 6.52 -12.60 12.23
N ARG A 72 7.55 -13.19 11.63
CA ARG A 72 8.13 -12.63 10.40
C ARG A 72 7.23 -12.99 9.22
N GLY A 73 6.63 -11.98 8.60
CA GLY A 73 5.72 -12.20 7.49
C GLY A 73 6.37 -12.76 6.22
N SER A 74 5.57 -13.48 5.43
CA SER A 74 5.94 -14.03 4.12
C SER A 74 5.15 -13.34 3.00
N HIS A 75 5.76 -12.34 2.35
CA HIS A 75 5.10 -11.60 1.26
C HIS A 75 4.71 -12.48 0.07
N SER A 76 5.46 -13.55 -0.23
CA SER A 76 5.11 -14.51 -1.29
C SER A 76 3.81 -15.24 -0.97
N ARG A 77 3.66 -15.70 0.28
CA ARG A 77 2.45 -16.37 0.75
C ARG A 77 1.24 -15.44 0.75
N TYR A 78 1.43 -14.20 1.22
CA TYR A 78 0.35 -13.21 1.18
C TYR A 78 -0.08 -12.87 -0.26
N SER A 79 0.86 -12.77 -1.20
CA SER A 79 0.54 -12.55 -2.60
C SER A 79 -0.21 -13.72 -3.24
N GLU A 80 0.10 -14.96 -2.86
CA GLU A 80 -0.61 -16.15 -3.30
C GLU A 80 -2.07 -16.14 -2.81
N VAL A 81 -2.28 -15.93 -1.51
CA VAL A 81 -3.63 -15.86 -0.92
C VAL A 81 -4.42 -14.67 -1.48
N SER A 82 -3.78 -13.52 -1.62
CA SER A 82 -4.38 -12.34 -2.27
C SER A 82 -4.89 -12.68 -3.67
N LYS A 83 -4.06 -13.36 -4.48
CA LYS A 83 -4.47 -13.78 -5.82
C LYS A 83 -5.73 -14.64 -5.79
N GLN A 84 -5.82 -15.62 -4.89
CA GLN A 84 -7.02 -16.46 -4.74
C GLN A 84 -8.26 -15.63 -4.41
N VAL A 85 -8.13 -14.62 -3.51
CA VAL A 85 -9.24 -13.71 -3.20
C VAL A 85 -9.64 -12.90 -4.43
N PHE A 86 -8.69 -12.32 -5.15
CA PHE A 86 -8.98 -11.54 -6.36
C PHE A 86 -9.56 -12.40 -7.48
N ASP A 87 -9.13 -13.65 -7.64
CA ASP A 87 -9.73 -14.59 -8.59
C ASP A 87 -11.23 -14.82 -8.29
N ILE A 88 -11.61 -14.88 -7.00
CA ILE A 88 -13.03 -14.91 -6.60
C ILE A 88 -13.74 -13.61 -7.01
N LEU A 89 -13.14 -12.43 -6.72
CA LEU A 89 -13.76 -11.15 -7.08
C LEU A 89 -13.96 -11.00 -8.58
N TYR A 90 -12.95 -11.33 -9.39
CA TYR A 90 -13.05 -11.31 -10.85
C TYR A 90 -14.06 -12.31 -11.42
N SER A 91 -14.29 -13.45 -10.74
CA SER A 91 -15.34 -14.39 -11.16
C SER A 91 -16.77 -13.86 -10.97
N ILE A 92 -16.92 -12.77 -10.19
CA ILE A 92 -18.24 -12.18 -9.85
C ILE A 92 -18.46 -10.86 -10.61
N CYS A 93 -17.40 -10.08 -10.83
CA CYS A 93 -17.50 -8.75 -11.41
C CYS A 93 -16.26 -8.45 -12.27
N ASP A 94 -16.46 -7.97 -13.49
CA ASP A 94 -15.37 -7.55 -14.40
C ASP A 94 -14.80 -6.17 -14.04
N LYS A 95 -15.62 -5.33 -13.38
CA LYS A 95 -15.22 -3.98 -12.99
C LYS A 95 -14.61 -3.97 -11.59
N VAL A 96 -13.39 -4.50 -11.48
CA VAL A 96 -12.62 -4.58 -10.24
C VAL A 96 -11.40 -3.67 -10.32
N GLN A 97 -11.26 -2.75 -9.38
CA GLN A 97 -10.06 -1.93 -9.16
C GLN A 97 -9.30 -2.43 -7.95
N VAL A 98 -8.17 -3.06 -8.18
CA VAL A 98 -7.23 -3.43 -7.11
C VAL A 98 -6.58 -2.18 -6.54
N VAL A 99 -6.66 -1.99 -5.23
CA VAL A 99 -6.05 -0.84 -4.52
C VAL A 99 -4.78 -1.27 -3.81
N SER A 100 -4.83 -2.42 -3.14
CA SER A 100 -3.69 -3.01 -2.43
C SER A 100 -3.72 -4.54 -2.55
N ILE A 101 -2.85 -5.22 -1.82
CA ILE A 101 -2.81 -6.68 -1.73
C ILE A 101 -4.06 -7.26 -1.03
N ASP A 102 -4.81 -6.45 -0.31
CA ASP A 102 -5.93 -6.86 0.56
C ASP A 102 -7.22 -6.06 0.35
N GLU A 103 -7.24 -5.07 -0.56
CA GLU A 103 -8.44 -4.26 -0.79
C GLU A 103 -8.70 -3.97 -2.27
N ALA A 104 -9.98 -3.90 -2.62
CA ALA A 104 -10.47 -3.57 -3.95
C ALA A 104 -11.80 -2.81 -3.93
N TYR A 105 -12.03 -2.03 -4.99
CA TYR A 105 -13.36 -1.54 -5.35
C TYR A 105 -13.96 -2.40 -6.46
N LEU A 106 -15.28 -2.63 -6.37
CA LEU A 106 -16.06 -3.28 -7.42
C LEU A 106 -17.21 -2.35 -7.81
N ASP A 107 -17.42 -2.12 -9.10
CA ASP A 107 -18.63 -1.48 -9.60
C ASP A 107 -19.63 -2.58 -10.05
N VAL A 108 -20.63 -2.78 -9.22
CA VAL A 108 -21.66 -3.79 -9.42
C VAL A 108 -22.97 -3.19 -9.97
N SER A 109 -22.90 -1.98 -10.54
CA SER A 109 -24.08 -1.24 -11.02
C SER A 109 -24.89 -2.02 -12.07
N ASP A 110 -24.20 -2.74 -12.95
CA ASP A 110 -24.79 -3.45 -14.08
C ASP A 110 -25.14 -4.92 -13.74
N LEU A 111 -24.85 -5.37 -12.52
CA LEU A 111 -25.15 -6.75 -12.13
C LEU A 111 -26.62 -6.90 -11.71
N PHE A 112 -27.19 -8.06 -12.02
CA PHE A 112 -28.59 -8.39 -11.75
C PHE A 112 -28.93 -8.41 -10.25
N TYR A 113 -28.00 -8.91 -9.43
CA TYR A 113 -28.23 -9.07 -7.99
C TYR A 113 -28.03 -7.76 -7.22
N SER A 114 -28.66 -7.66 -6.05
CA SER A 114 -28.47 -6.50 -5.18
C SER A 114 -27.03 -6.44 -4.64
N PRO A 115 -26.49 -5.24 -4.36
CA PRO A 115 -25.15 -5.10 -3.78
C PRO A 115 -24.98 -5.88 -2.47
N GLN A 116 -26.03 -5.94 -1.65
CA GLN A 116 -26.04 -6.68 -0.38
C GLN A 116 -25.93 -8.20 -0.60
N TYR A 117 -26.62 -8.72 -1.63
CA TYR A 117 -26.49 -10.13 -1.99
C TYR A 117 -25.07 -10.45 -2.48
N ILE A 118 -24.54 -9.63 -3.36
CA ILE A 118 -23.19 -9.79 -3.89
C ILE A 118 -22.15 -9.74 -2.76
N ALA A 119 -22.27 -8.78 -1.83
CA ALA A 119 -21.40 -8.69 -0.67
C ALA A 119 -21.42 -9.95 0.20
N LYS A 120 -22.63 -10.48 0.51
CA LYS A 120 -22.78 -11.74 1.26
C LYS A 120 -22.19 -12.92 0.49
N TYR A 121 -22.38 -12.97 -0.81
CA TYR A 121 -21.87 -14.04 -1.67
C TYR A 121 -20.32 -14.03 -1.72
N ILE A 122 -19.71 -12.86 -1.88
CA ILE A 122 -18.23 -12.71 -1.81
C ILE A 122 -17.71 -13.22 -0.46
N LYS A 123 -18.28 -12.75 0.64
CA LYS A 123 -17.89 -13.15 2.00
C LYS A 123 -17.99 -14.66 2.19
N LYS A 124 -19.09 -15.24 1.76
CA LYS A 124 -19.32 -16.69 1.83
C LYS A 124 -18.23 -17.46 1.08
N ARG A 125 -17.99 -17.09 -0.18
CA ARG A 125 -17.00 -17.76 -1.03
C ARG A 125 -15.58 -17.67 -0.44
N VAL A 126 -15.15 -16.48 -0.03
CA VAL A 126 -13.82 -16.30 0.57
C VAL A 126 -13.69 -17.12 1.85
N LYS A 127 -14.74 -17.19 2.67
CA LYS A 127 -14.73 -18.00 3.90
C LYS A 127 -14.68 -19.50 3.62
N GLU A 128 -15.46 -19.99 2.66
CA GLU A 128 -15.56 -21.41 2.34
C GLU A 128 -14.34 -21.91 1.53
N GLU A 129 -13.84 -21.11 0.59
CA GLU A 129 -12.79 -21.53 -0.33
C GLU A 129 -11.37 -21.26 0.23
N ILE A 130 -11.20 -20.21 1.05
CA ILE A 130 -9.88 -19.78 1.54
C ILE A 130 -9.78 -19.88 3.08
N GLY A 131 -10.89 -19.76 3.79
CA GLY A 131 -10.92 -19.78 5.27
C GLY A 131 -10.70 -18.42 5.94
N LEU A 132 -10.62 -17.33 5.16
CA LEU A 132 -10.45 -15.97 5.66
C LEU A 132 -11.77 -15.21 5.74
N THR A 133 -11.76 -14.08 6.47
CA THR A 133 -12.87 -13.12 6.50
C THR A 133 -12.48 -11.81 5.83
N LEU A 134 -13.49 -11.10 5.35
CA LEU A 134 -13.37 -9.75 4.83
C LEU A 134 -14.59 -8.91 5.20
N SER A 135 -14.38 -7.61 5.23
CA SER A 135 -15.46 -6.64 5.46
C SER A 135 -15.79 -5.91 4.17
N VAL A 136 -17.09 -5.66 3.95
CA VAL A 136 -17.58 -5.04 2.73
C VAL A 136 -18.36 -3.77 3.06
N GLY A 137 -17.93 -2.67 2.44
CA GLY A 137 -18.68 -1.42 2.42
C GLY A 137 -19.45 -1.26 1.11
N ILE A 138 -20.68 -0.84 1.19
CA ILE A 138 -21.58 -0.62 0.05
C ILE A 138 -21.99 0.85 0.02
N SER A 139 -21.88 1.49 -1.13
CA SER A 139 -22.39 2.85 -1.31
C SER A 139 -22.49 3.20 -2.81
N TYR A 140 -22.83 4.45 -3.08
CA TYR A 140 -22.95 4.99 -4.45
C TYR A 140 -21.66 5.64 -4.97
N ASN A 141 -20.61 5.72 -4.15
CA ASN A 141 -19.28 6.19 -4.56
C ASN A 141 -18.14 5.51 -3.75
N LYS A 142 -16.90 5.71 -4.20
CA LYS A 142 -15.72 5.04 -3.63
C LYS A 142 -15.40 5.51 -2.22
N PHE A 143 -15.52 6.81 -1.94
CA PHE A 143 -15.23 7.35 -0.60
C PHE A 143 -16.13 6.73 0.46
N LEU A 144 -17.42 6.73 0.22
CA LEU A 144 -18.41 6.20 1.17
C LEU A 144 -18.32 4.67 1.28
N ALA A 145 -18.07 3.95 0.16
CA ALA A 145 -17.89 2.51 0.20
C ALA A 145 -16.67 2.11 1.05
N LYS A 146 -15.53 2.83 0.93
CA LYS A 146 -14.37 2.59 1.78
C LYS A 146 -14.66 2.92 3.24
N LEU A 147 -15.31 4.02 3.54
CA LEU A 147 -15.70 4.37 4.88
C LEU A 147 -16.61 3.29 5.51
N ALA A 148 -17.58 2.80 4.74
CA ALA A 148 -18.51 1.76 5.17
C ALA A 148 -17.79 0.44 5.46
N SER A 149 -16.77 0.04 4.68
CA SER A 149 -16.04 -1.22 4.92
C SER A 149 -15.32 -1.27 6.26
N ASP A 150 -14.95 -0.10 6.81
CA ASP A 150 -14.31 0.02 8.12
C ASP A 150 -15.29 0.09 9.30
N TRP A 151 -16.61 0.17 9.02
CA TRP A 151 -17.60 0.48 10.05
C TRP A 151 -17.85 -0.68 11.03
N ASN A 152 -18.04 -1.87 10.48
CA ASN A 152 -18.41 -3.07 11.21
C ASN A 152 -17.31 -4.15 11.18
N LYS A 153 -16.02 -3.77 11.06
CA LYS A 153 -14.92 -4.73 11.13
C LYS A 153 -14.82 -5.42 12.48
N PRO A 154 -14.46 -6.72 12.53
CA PRO A 154 -14.23 -7.65 11.43
C PRO A 154 -15.50 -8.33 10.90
N ASP A 155 -15.39 -8.93 9.73
CA ASP A 155 -16.41 -9.78 9.10
C ASP A 155 -17.76 -9.08 8.92
N GLY A 156 -17.72 -7.75 8.73
CA GLY A 156 -18.89 -6.88 8.65
C GLY A 156 -19.37 -6.61 7.22
N ILE A 157 -20.61 -6.14 7.13
CA ILE A 157 -21.17 -5.45 5.96
C ILE A 157 -21.82 -4.16 6.48
N MET A 158 -21.57 -3.06 5.79
CA MET A 158 -22.24 -1.78 6.03
C MET A 158 -22.61 -1.14 4.71
N GLU A 159 -23.82 -0.61 4.63
CA GLU A 159 -24.28 0.19 3.51
C GLU A 159 -24.50 1.63 3.96
N ILE A 160 -23.88 2.58 3.26
CA ILE A 160 -24.16 4.01 3.41
C ILE A 160 -24.95 4.45 2.19
N LYS A 161 -26.25 4.77 2.41
CA LYS A 161 -27.17 5.24 1.39
C LYS A 161 -27.15 6.77 1.29
N GLU A 162 -27.64 7.30 0.18
CA GLU A 162 -27.65 8.76 -0.09
C GLU A 162 -28.44 9.52 0.97
N GLU A 163 -29.60 9.01 1.39
CA GLU A 163 -30.44 9.65 2.42
C GLU A 163 -29.80 9.71 3.81
N MET A 164 -28.71 8.97 4.04
CA MET A 164 -27.98 9.03 5.29
C MET A 164 -26.91 10.13 5.34
N VAL A 165 -26.59 10.72 4.17
CA VAL A 165 -25.53 11.72 4.03
C VAL A 165 -26.14 13.13 3.99
N PRO A 166 -25.56 14.14 4.67
CA PRO A 166 -24.28 14.10 5.40
C PRO A 166 -24.37 13.64 6.87
N ASP A 167 -25.55 13.34 7.38
CA ASP A 167 -25.77 13.19 8.83
C ASP A 167 -24.92 12.05 9.44
N ILE A 168 -24.78 10.91 8.74
CA ILE A 168 -23.93 9.81 9.20
C ILE A 168 -22.44 10.21 9.26
N LEU A 169 -22.02 11.18 8.47
CA LEU A 169 -20.62 11.64 8.40
C LEU A 169 -20.31 12.66 9.51
N ARG A 170 -21.25 13.53 9.87
CA ARG A 170 -21.05 14.65 10.81
C ARG A 170 -20.30 14.31 12.10
N PRO A 171 -20.66 13.25 12.85
CA PRO A 171 -20.01 12.94 14.12
C PRO A 171 -18.62 12.31 13.97
N LEU A 172 -18.22 11.96 12.74
CA LEU A 172 -16.95 11.25 12.52
C LEU A 172 -15.76 12.19 12.68
N PRO A 173 -14.66 11.71 13.30
CA PRO A 173 -13.42 12.48 13.36
C PRO A 173 -12.82 12.64 11.95
N ILE A 174 -12.23 13.80 11.66
CA ILE A 174 -11.70 14.16 10.33
C ILE A 174 -10.65 13.15 9.81
N ARG A 175 -9.97 12.43 10.68
CA ARG A 175 -9.03 11.35 10.28
C ARG A 175 -9.70 10.20 9.51
N LYS A 176 -11.04 10.09 9.56
CA LYS A 176 -11.82 9.10 8.81
C LYS A 176 -12.07 9.53 7.36
N VAL A 177 -11.81 10.79 7.03
CA VAL A 177 -11.92 11.27 5.65
C VAL A 177 -10.74 10.72 4.86
N HIS A 178 -11.00 9.75 4.01
CA HIS A 178 -9.98 9.11 3.18
C HIS A 178 -9.25 10.15 2.31
N GLY A 179 -7.94 10.19 2.44
CA GLY A 179 -7.05 11.16 1.80
C GLY A 179 -6.48 12.19 2.78
N LEU A 180 -7.13 12.48 3.92
CA LEU A 180 -6.54 13.33 4.95
C LEU A 180 -5.44 12.57 5.69
N GLY A 181 -4.18 12.82 5.34
CA GLY A 181 -3.02 12.29 6.05
C GLY A 181 -2.81 12.98 7.42
N LYS A 182 -2.00 12.35 8.27
CA LYS A 182 -1.71 12.83 9.64
C LYS A 182 -1.37 14.32 9.71
N LYS A 183 -0.50 14.82 8.82
CA LYS A 183 -0.10 16.24 8.79
C LYS A 183 -1.28 17.18 8.49
N SER A 184 -2.19 16.79 7.59
CA SER A 184 -3.39 17.59 7.27
C SER A 184 -4.37 17.59 8.42
N VAL A 185 -4.57 16.44 9.07
CA VAL A 185 -5.39 16.32 10.28
C VAL A 185 -4.84 17.20 11.41
N GLU A 186 -3.54 17.16 11.66
CA GLU A 186 -2.90 18.02 12.68
C GLU A 186 -3.05 19.52 12.38
N LYS A 187 -2.94 19.92 11.09
CA LYS A 187 -3.17 21.32 10.70
C LYS A 187 -4.61 21.77 10.94
N LEU A 188 -5.59 20.93 10.59
CA LEU A 188 -7.02 21.23 10.81
C LEU A 188 -7.35 21.27 12.31
N ASN A 189 -6.82 20.31 13.09
CA ASN A 189 -7.02 20.30 14.55
C ASN A 189 -6.48 21.57 15.24
N LYS A 190 -5.36 22.14 14.77
CA LYS A 190 -4.79 23.39 15.30
C LYS A 190 -5.71 24.59 15.15
N ILE A 191 -6.64 24.57 14.22
CA ILE A 191 -7.64 25.61 14.00
C ILE A 191 -9.04 25.23 14.50
N GLY A 192 -9.14 24.17 15.34
CA GLY A 192 -10.38 23.79 16.01
C GLY A 192 -11.31 22.89 15.20
N ILE A 193 -10.83 22.30 14.10
CA ILE A 193 -11.60 21.38 13.25
C ILE A 193 -11.23 19.94 13.61
N PHE A 194 -12.11 19.21 14.30
CA PHE A 194 -11.90 17.85 14.81
C PHE A 194 -12.82 16.81 14.17
N THR A 195 -14.03 17.24 13.80
CA THR A 195 -15.09 16.39 13.23
C THR A 195 -15.45 16.84 11.83
N ILE A 196 -16.15 15.98 11.10
CA ILE A 196 -16.71 16.35 9.80
C ILE A 196 -17.76 17.46 9.96
N ASP A 197 -18.50 17.46 11.08
CA ASP A 197 -19.43 18.56 11.37
C ASP A 197 -18.72 19.91 11.51
N ASP A 198 -17.54 19.93 12.12
CA ASP A 198 -16.71 21.16 12.15
C ASP A 198 -16.25 21.54 10.74
N MET A 199 -15.91 20.55 9.91
CA MET A 199 -15.52 20.80 8.52
C MET A 199 -16.66 21.44 7.71
N LEU A 200 -17.90 20.99 7.91
CA LEU A 200 -19.07 21.49 7.18
C LEU A 200 -19.46 22.93 7.52
N LYS A 201 -18.88 23.55 8.54
CA LYS A 201 -19.05 24.97 8.88
C LYS A 201 -18.29 25.92 7.94
N TYR A 202 -17.34 25.40 7.17
CA TYR A 202 -16.52 26.16 6.23
C TYR A 202 -16.92 25.81 4.80
N ASP A 203 -16.76 26.80 3.91
CA ASP A 203 -17.08 26.63 2.49
C ASP A 203 -15.93 26.02 1.68
N LYS A 204 -16.19 25.73 0.41
CA LYS A 204 -15.22 25.13 -0.51
C LYS A 204 -13.98 26.00 -0.71
N SER A 205 -14.14 27.32 -0.71
CA SER A 205 -13.06 28.29 -0.92
C SER A 205 -12.05 28.27 0.24
N PHE A 206 -12.53 28.06 1.46
CA PHE A 206 -11.65 27.85 2.62
C PHE A 206 -10.70 26.66 2.39
N TYR A 207 -11.23 25.50 1.96
CA TYR A 207 -10.42 24.30 1.74
C TYR A 207 -9.48 24.44 0.54
N GLU A 208 -9.90 25.13 -0.51
CA GLU A 208 -9.05 25.45 -1.65
C GLU A 208 -7.85 26.31 -1.22
N SER A 209 -8.09 27.34 -0.43
CA SER A 209 -7.03 28.21 0.09
C SER A 209 -6.10 27.50 1.07
N PHE A 210 -6.62 26.58 1.87
CA PHE A 210 -5.88 25.89 2.92
C PHE A 210 -5.07 24.68 2.43
N MET A 211 -5.56 23.96 1.39
CA MET A 211 -4.98 22.71 0.90
C MET A 211 -4.88 22.61 -0.64
N GLY A 212 -5.21 23.69 -1.38
CA GLY A 212 -5.21 23.70 -2.83
C GLY A 212 -6.28 22.78 -3.43
N LYS A 213 -6.04 22.27 -4.63
CA LYS A 213 -6.96 21.35 -5.34
C LYS A 213 -7.39 20.15 -4.49
N PHE A 214 -6.49 19.63 -3.67
CA PHE A 214 -6.82 18.55 -2.77
C PHE A 214 -7.89 18.93 -1.74
N GLY A 215 -7.90 20.19 -1.27
CA GLY A 215 -8.94 20.70 -0.36
C GLY A 215 -10.33 20.67 -0.98
N ILE A 216 -10.43 20.97 -2.27
CA ILE A 216 -11.67 20.88 -3.04
C ILE A 216 -12.22 19.45 -3.01
N GLU A 217 -11.36 18.46 -3.30
CA GLU A 217 -11.74 17.04 -3.26
C GLU A 217 -12.20 16.58 -1.86
N ILE A 218 -11.54 17.07 -0.82
CA ILE A 218 -11.91 16.77 0.57
C ILE A 218 -13.27 17.37 0.91
N TYR A 219 -13.52 18.62 0.48
CA TYR A 219 -14.81 19.26 0.67
C TYR A 219 -15.94 18.48 -0.01
N ASP A 220 -15.75 18.09 -1.26
CA ASP A 220 -16.74 17.29 -1.99
C ASP A 220 -17.01 15.95 -1.28
N ARG A 221 -15.96 15.25 -0.80
CA ARG A 221 -16.11 13.99 -0.06
C ARG A 221 -16.93 14.13 1.23
N ILE A 222 -16.72 15.16 2.02
CA ILE A 222 -17.52 15.37 3.25
C ILE A 222 -18.99 15.73 2.96
N GLN A 223 -19.30 16.16 1.73
CA GLN A 223 -20.66 16.31 1.22
C GLN A 223 -21.23 15.02 0.61
N GLY A 224 -20.45 13.94 0.64
CA GLY A 224 -20.84 12.66 0.03
C GLY A 224 -20.63 12.59 -1.49
N ILE A 225 -19.87 13.50 -2.06
CA ILE A 225 -19.61 13.59 -3.50
C ILE A 225 -18.22 13.00 -3.81
N ASP A 226 -18.19 11.99 -4.68
CA ASP A 226 -16.93 11.42 -5.20
C ASP A 226 -17.21 10.81 -6.58
N ASP A 227 -16.84 11.54 -7.63
CA ASP A 227 -17.12 11.15 -9.01
C ASP A 227 -16.10 10.18 -9.60
N ARG A 228 -15.07 9.80 -8.84
CA ARG A 228 -14.05 8.86 -9.31
C ARG A 228 -14.68 7.52 -9.66
N GLU A 229 -14.41 7.05 -10.86
CA GLU A 229 -14.86 5.73 -11.33
C GLU A 229 -13.99 4.60 -10.77
N VAL A 230 -14.52 3.37 -10.81
CA VAL A 230 -13.73 2.15 -10.58
C VAL A 230 -12.86 1.93 -11.80
N ASN A 231 -11.55 2.18 -11.64
CA ASN A 231 -10.60 2.07 -12.73
C ASN A 231 -10.07 0.62 -12.83
N VAL A 232 -10.51 -0.08 -13.86
CA VAL A 232 -10.09 -1.47 -14.15
C VAL A 232 -8.70 -1.56 -14.78
N SER A 233 -8.17 -0.46 -15.34
CA SER A 233 -6.81 -0.44 -15.85
C SER A 233 -5.82 -0.27 -14.70
N SER A 234 -5.11 -1.32 -14.35
CA SER A 234 -3.93 -1.19 -13.51
C SER A 234 -2.86 -0.45 -14.32
N GLY A 235 -2.68 0.83 -14.06
CA GLY A 235 -1.52 1.54 -14.58
C GLY A 235 -0.27 0.74 -14.18
N GLY A 236 0.58 0.39 -15.15
CA GLY A 236 1.78 -0.41 -14.91
C GLY A 236 2.62 0.16 -13.76
N ARG A 237 3.37 -0.70 -13.10
CA ARG A 237 4.27 -0.28 -12.00
C ARG A 237 5.25 0.77 -12.52
N LYS A 238 5.33 1.93 -11.86
CA LYS A 238 6.17 3.06 -12.28
C LYS A 238 7.59 3.00 -11.73
N SER A 239 7.84 2.23 -10.68
CA SER A 239 9.16 2.05 -10.06
C SER A 239 9.29 0.68 -9.39
N ILE A 240 10.52 0.20 -9.27
CA ILE A 240 10.91 -0.98 -8.48
C ILE A 240 12.00 -0.50 -7.52
N GLY A 241 11.86 -0.82 -6.24
CA GLY A 241 12.86 -0.44 -5.24
C GLY A 241 12.88 -1.40 -4.08
N THR A 242 13.99 -1.36 -3.36
CA THR A 242 14.20 -2.07 -2.09
C THR A 242 14.94 -1.17 -1.14
N GLU A 243 14.61 -1.24 0.14
CA GLU A 243 15.27 -0.46 1.19
C GLU A 243 15.41 -1.29 2.46
N ASN A 244 16.40 -0.97 3.26
CA ASN A 244 16.63 -1.62 4.54
C ASN A 244 16.94 -0.59 5.63
N THR A 245 16.32 -0.76 6.81
CA THR A 245 16.75 -0.07 8.02
C THR A 245 17.91 -0.84 8.61
N LEU A 246 19.05 -0.17 8.78
CA LEU A 246 20.28 -0.77 9.28
C LEU A 246 20.11 -1.19 10.75
N SER A 247 20.81 -2.25 11.16
CA SER A 247 20.85 -2.67 12.57
C SER A 247 21.45 -1.59 13.47
N GLU A 248 22.49 -0.92 12.98
CA GLU A 248 23.16 0.21 13.60
C GLU A 248 23.31 1.35 12.60
N ASP A 249 23.29 2.59 13.10
CA ASP A 249 23.51 3.76 12.28
C ASP A 249 24.99 3.86 11.90
N THR A 250 25.29 3.99 10.61
CA THR A 250 26.67 4.00 10.11
C THR A 250 26.94 5.12 9.10
N ASP A 251 28.15 5.60 9.06
CA ASP A 251 28.74 6.46 8.04
C ASP A 251 29.79 5.72 7.18
N ASP A 252 29.97 4.42 7.43
CA ASP A 252 30.89 3.58 6.67
C ASP A 252 30.35 3.35 5.24
N THR A 253 31.01 3.97 4.27
CA THR A 253 30.65 3.86 2.85
C THR A 253 30.80 2.45 2.30
N VAL A 254 31.70 1.62 2.85
CA VAL A 254 31.88 0.24 2.42
C VAL A 254 30.63 -0.59 2.80
N ILE A 255 30.13 -0.43 4.02
CA ILE A 255 28.90 -1.08 4.47
C ILE A 255 27.72 -0.64 3.59
N LEU A 256 27.59 0.66 3.34
CA LEU A 256 26.50 1.21 2.53
C LEU A 256 26.57 0.71 1.07
N LYS A 257 27.76 0.62 0.46
CA LYS A 257 27.96 0.07 -0.88
C LYS A 257 27.59 -1.42 -0.95
N ASN A 258 27.88 -2.20 0.10
CA ASN A 258 27.48 -3.61 0.15
C ASN A 258 25.95 -3.76 0.10
N TYR A 259 25.19 -2.93 0.84
CA TYR A 259 23.72 -2.92 0.74
C TYR A 259 23.24 -2.54 -0.66
N LEU A 260 23.83 -1.52 -1.29
CA LEU A 260 23.46 -1.12 -2.66
C LEU A 260 23.76 -2.23 -3.67
N THR A 261 24.84 -2.98 -3.48
CA THR A 261 25.18 -4.16 -4.30
C THR A 261 24.11 -5.25 -4.16
N GLU A 262 23.71 -5.63 -2.94
CA GLU A 262 22.63 -6.58 -2.72
C GLU A 262 21.29 -6.11 -3.31
N PHE A 263 21.02 -4.80 -3.25
CA PHE A 263 19.81 -4.23 -3.82
C PHE A 263 19.83 -4.25 -5.34
N ALA A 264 20.97 -3.98 -5.97
CA ALA A 264 21.14 -4.08 -7.41
C ALA A 264 20.85 -5.50 -7.93
N GLU A 265 21.33 -6.55 -7.25
CA GLU A 265 21.01 -7.95 -7.58
C GLU A 265 19.50 -8.25 -7.49
N LYS A 266 18.84 -7.79 -6.43
CA LYS A 266 17.39 -8.00 -6.24
C LYS A 266 16.58 -7.28 -7.31
N ILE A 267 17.01 -6.07 -7.68
CA ILE A 267 16.36 -5.26 -8.72
C ILE A 267 16.56 -5.91 -10.09
N GLU A 268 17.78 -6.33 -10.44
CA GLU A 268 18.04 -7.03 -11.71
C GLU A 268 17.15 -8.26 -11.87
N LYS A 269 17.05 -9.14 -10.85
CA LYS A 269 16.15 -10.30 -10.85
C LYS A 269 14.70 -9.89 -11.13
N SER A 270 14.26 -8.77 -10.56
CA SER A 270 12.90 -8.24 -10.75
C SER A 270 12.69 -7.68 -12.16
N LEU A 271 13.69 -6.99 -12.73
CA LEU A 271 13.67 -6.46 -14.10
C LEU A 271 13.67 -7.60 -15.12
N SER A 272 14.52 -8.60 -14.90
CA SER A 272 14.61 -9.78 -15.76
C SER A 272 13.33 -10.60 -15.78
N LYS A 273 12.68 -10.80 -14.62
CA LYS A 273 11.38 -11.47 -14.54
C LYS A 273 10.27 -10.72 -15.29
N LYS A 274 10.37 -9.41 -15.39
CA LYS A 274 9.38 -8.54 -16.07
C LYS A 274 9.74 -8.22 -17.51
N ASN A 275 10.91 -8.60 -17.95
CA ASN A 275 11.48 -8.28 -19.26
C ASN A 275 11.52 -6.77 -19.56
N VAL A 276 11.95 -5.97 -18.58
CA VAL A 276 12.03 -4.50 -18.70
C VAL A 276 13.44 -3.99 -18.41
N SER A 277 13.76 -2.84 -18.99
CA SER A 277 14.94 -2.03 -18.70
C SER A 277 14.52 -0.73 -18.00
N VAL A 278 15.47 0.00 -17.44
CA VAL A 278 15.22 1.25 -16.70
C VAL A 278 16.19 2.34 -17.12
N LYS A 279 15.78 3.58 -16.96
CA LYS A 279 16.60 4.74 -17.32
C LYS A 279 17.00 5.59 -16.12
N THR A 280 16.29 5.48 -15.00
CA THR A 280 16.55 6.29 -13.81
C THR A 280 16.86 5.39 -12.62
N VAL A 281 17.99 5.68 -11.97
CA VAL A 281 18.42 5.03 -10.71
C VAL A 281 18.40 6.08 -9.61
N THR A 282 17.87 5.74 -8.46
CA THR A 282 17.74 6.63 -7.30
C THR A 282 18.22 5.91 -6.04
N ILE A 283 19.15 6.50 -5.31
CA ILE A 283 19.44 6.10 -3.93
C ILE A 283 18.63 6.93 -2.95
N LYS A 284 18.24 6.31 -1.85
CA LYS A 284 17.56 6.92 -0.72
C LYS A 284 18.38 6.68 0.53
N LEU A 285 18.68 7.75 1.24
CA LEU A 285 19.34 7.70 2.52
C LEU A 285 18.43 8.37 3.56
N LYS A 286 18.30 7.76 4.72
CA LYS A 286 17.66 8.39 5.87
C LYS A 286 18.65 8.40 7.02
N THR A 287 18.89 9.56 7.57
CA THR A 287 19.84 9.77 8.67
C THR A 287 19.25 9.33 10.01
N PHE A 288 20.07 9.26 11.05
CA PHE A 288 19.67 8.85 12.41
C PHE A 288 18.59 9.75 13.01
N ASP A 289 18.55 11.02 12.63
CA ASP A 289 17.53 12.02 13.00
C ASP A 289 16.29 12.03 12.08
N PHE A 290 16.15 11.00 11.25
CA PHE A 290 15.04 10.78 10.32
C PHE A 290 14.96 11.77 9.14
N GLN A 291 15.98 12.57 8.87
CA GLN A 291 16.06 13.36 7.64
C GLN A 291 16.20 12.43 6.43
N GLN A 292 15.43 12.69 5.37
CA GLN A 292 15.47 11.87 4.17
C GLN A 292 16.12 12.62 3.01
N HIS A 293 17.12 11.99 2.42
CA HIS A 293 17.83 12.48 1.25
C HIS A 293 17.68 11.49 0.10
N THR A 294 17.51 12.01 -1.11
CA THR A 294 17.49 11.20 -2.33
C THR A 294 18.46 11.79 -3.34
N ARG A 295 19.11 10.91 -4.10
CA ARG A 295 19.93 11.28 -5.26
C ARG A 295 19.54 10.41 -6.43
N SER A 296 19.33 11.02 -7.58
CA SER A 296 18.84 10.32 -8.78
C SER A 296 19.70 10.65 -9.97
N LYS A 297 19.97 9.65 -10.82
CA LYS A 297 20.64 9.80 -12.10
C LYS A 297 19.75 9.22 -13.20
N THR A 298 19.40 10.03 -14.17
CA THR A 298 18.71 9.56 -15.40
C THR A 298 19.76 9.43 -16.48
N LEU A 299 19.89 8.21 -16.99
CA LEU A 299 20.89 7.87 -18.03
C LEU A 299 20.39 8.25 -19.41
N THR A 300 21.31 8.32 -20.38
CA THR A 300 20.98 8.53 -21.80
C THR A 300 20.42 7.26 -22.45
N HIS A 301 20.77 6.09 -21.94
CA HIS A 301 20.36 4.75 -22.41
C HIS A 301 19.69 3.96 -21.30
N TYR A 302 18.99 2.91 -21.66
CA TYR A 302 18.35 1.99 -20.72
C TYR A 302 19.32 0.92 -20.25
N ILE A 303 19.25 0.57 -18.97
CA ILE A 303 20.06 -0.46 -18.31
C ILE A 303 19.17 -1.48 -17.60
N TYR A 304 19.67 -2.68 -17.39
CA TYR A 304 19.00 -3.72 -16.58
C TYR A 304 19.98 -4.69 -15.91
N LEU A 305 21.24 -4.69 -16.35
CA LEU A 305 22.26 -5.59 -15.83
C LEU A 305 22.72 -5.15 -14.44
N PHE A 306 23.05 -6.13 -13.62
CA PHE A 306 23.54 -5.93 -12.26
C PHE A 306 24.72 -4.96 -12.19
N GLU A 307 25.74 -5.13 -13.04
CA GLU A 307 26.95 -4.30 -13.00
C GLU A 307 26.65 -2.82 -13.25
N ASP A 308 25.78 -2.52 -14.24
CA ASP A 308 25.38 -1.15 -14.55
C ASP A 308 24.61 -0.51 -13.38
N LEU A 309 23.65 -1.25 -12.82
CA LEU A 309 22.85 -0.79 -11.68
C LEU A 309 23.72 -0.53 -10.46
N LYS A 310 24.64 -1.46 -10.15
CA LYS A 310 25.60 -1.34 -9.04
C LYS A 310 26.51 -0.14 -9.22
N GLN A 311 27.10 0.02 -10.42
CA GLN A 311 28.01 1.12 -10.67
C GLN A 311 27.34 2.49 -10.49
N VAL A 312 26.14 2.67 -11.09
CA VAL A 312 25.39 3.93 -10.95
C VAL A 312 25.00 4.18 -9.47
N ALA A 313 24.60 3.14 -8.74
CA ALA A 313 24.24 3.30 -7.33
C ALA A 313 25.44 3.68 -6.45
N HIS A 314 26.62 3.10 -6.71
CA HIS A 314 27.86 3.44 -6.02
C HIS A 314 28.31 4.86 -6.34
N ASP A 315 28.28 5.28 -7.63
CA ASP A 315 28.62 6.65 -8.05
C ASP A 315 27.74 7.67 -7.32
N LEU A 316 26.41 7.42 -7.25
CA LEU A 316 25.47 8.30 -6.55
C LEU A 316 25.75 8.40 -5.05
N LEU A 317 26.26 7.34 -4.42
CA LEU A 317 26.67 7.36 -3.02
C LEU A 317 27.99 8.13 -2.86
N ASP A 318 28.96 7.95 -3.75
CA ASP A 318 30.25 8.66 -3.71
C ASP A 318 30.11 10.16 -3.97
N GLU A 319 29.15 10.56 -4.84
CA GLU A 319 28.79 11.96 -5.06
C GLU A 319 28.04 12.60 -3.87
N TYR A 320 27.54 11.77 -2.94
CA TYR A 320 26.84 12.26 -1.76
C TYR A 320 27.82 12.54 -0.62
N ASN A 321 27.92 13.79 -0.18
CA ASN A 321 28.72 14.14 0.99
C ASN A 321 28.03 13.64 2.26
N LEU A 322 28.55 12.56 2.84
CA LEU A 322 27.99 11.89 4.01
C LEU A 322 28.48 12.61 5.30
N GLU A 323 27.66 13.55 5.78
CA GLU A 323 28.00 14.34 6.99
C GLU A 323 27.47 13.69 8.28
N THR A 324 26.54 12.73 8.17
CA THR A 324 25.87 12.13 9.32
C THR A 324 25.63 10.64 9.11
N LYS A 325 25.47 9.90 10.21
CA LYS A 325 25.19 8.46 10.17
C LYS A 325 23.86 8.16 9.51
N VAL A 326 23.87 7.17 8.64
CA VAL A 326 22.71 6.65 7.91
C VAL A 326 22.03 5.56 8.73
N ARG A 327 20.72 5.70 8.87
CA ARG A 327 19.83 4.73 9.52
C ARG A 327 19.15 3.79 8.53
N LEU A 328 18.84 4.27 7.33
CA LEU A 328 18.17 3.48 6.28
C LEU A 328 18.80 3.82 4.94
N ILE A 329 18.99 2.79 4.14
CA ILE A 329 19.46 2.91 2.76
C ILE A 329 18.50 2.18 1.82
N GLY A 330 18.28 2.73 0.62
CA GLY A 330 17.44 2.16 -0.41
C GLY A 330 17.96 2.44 -1.81
N LEU A 331 17.58 1.55 -2.73
CA LEU A 331 17.80 1.68 -4.17
C LEU A 331 16.46 1.54 -4.89
N THR A 332 16.17 2.46 -5.81
CA THR A 332 14.93 2.46 -6.60
C THR A 332 15.26 2.75 -8.05
N VAL A 333 14.57 2.07 -8.96
CA VAL A 333 14.67 2.29 -10.40
C VAL A 333 13.31 2.64 -10.98
N SER A 334 13.30 3.47 -12.03
CA SER A 334 12.09 3.96 -12.70
C SER A 334 12.35 4.29 -14.16
N ASN A 335 11.31 4.75 -14.86
CA ASN A 335 11.33 4.99 -16.31
C ASN A 335 11.61 3.69 -17.04
N PHE A 336 10.60 2.80 -17.01
CA PHE A 336 10.67 1.47 -17.63
C PHE A 336 10.48 1.53 -19.14
N GLU A 337 11.17 0.63 -19.82
CA GLU A 337 10.96 0.29 -21.22
C GLU A 337 10.94 -1.23 -21.35
N ASP A 338 10.00 -1.75 -22.14
CA ASP A 338 9.96 -3.17 -22.46
C ASP A 338 11.19 -3.55 -23.30
N ARG A 339 11.89 -4.60 -22.89
CA ARG A 339 13.01 -5.11 -23.69
C ARG A 339 12.45 -5.75 -24.94
N GLN A 340 12.78 -5.15 -26.09
CA GLN A 340 12.55 -5.80 -27.37
C GLN A 340 13.39 -7.08 -27.40
N GLN A 341 12.78 -8.20 -27.76
CA GLN A 341 13.55 -9.39 -28.09
C GLN A 341 14.37 -9.02 -29.33
N GLU A 342 15.69 -8.88 -29.19
CA GLU A 342 16.56 -8.89 -30.35
C GLU A 342 16.38 -10.28 -31.00
N GLN A 343 15.64 -10.29 -32.09
CA GLN A 343 15.59 -11.44 -32.95
C GLN A 343 17.00 -11.54 -33.58
N LEU A 344 17.85 -12.36 -32.98
CA LEU A 344 19.11 -12.73 -33.61
C LEU A 344 18.76 -13.36 -34.95
N THR A 345 18.85 -12.60 -36.03
CA THR A 345 18.79 -13.13 -37.38
C THR A 345 20.06 -13.93 -37.62
N PHE A 346 19.92 -15.25 -37.56
CA PHE A 346 20.99 -16.21 -37.88
C PHE A 346 21.37 -16.23 -39.38
N PHE A 347 21.00 -15.21 -40.15
CA PHE A 347 21.25 -15.12 -41.59
C PHE A 347 21.97 -13.82 -41.98
N GLU A 348 23.24 -13.72 -41.58
CA GLU A 348 24.21 -12.94 -42.35
C GLU A 348 25.48 -13.77 -42.47
N ASN A 349 25.82 -14.07 -43.75
CA ASN A 349 27.04 -14.69 -44.27
C ASN A 349 27.04 -16.21 -44.52
N ILE A 350 26.19 -16.66 -45.43
CA ILE A 350 26.58 -17.74 -46.38
C ILE A 350 26.09 -17.27 -47.75
N TRP A 351 27.00 -16.85 -48.59
CA TRP A 351 27.03 -16.75 -50.05
C TRP A 351 27.81 -15.51 -50.47
N THR A 352 29.12 -15.64 -50.51
CA THR A 352 29.97 -14.96 -51.48
C THR A 352 30.88 -16.01 -52.07
N PHE A 353 30.55 -16.43 -53.28
CA PHE A 353 31.47 -16.97 -54.23
C PHE A 353 31.86 -15.89 -55.24
#